data_a97c38178094e22c6deb1a7c7ddaa22c
#
_entry.id   a97c38178094e22c6deb1a7c7ddaa22c
#
_cell.length_a   1.000
_cell.length_b   1.000
_cell.length_c   1.000
_cell.angle_alpha   90.00
_cell.angle_beta   90.00
_cell.angle_gamma   90.00
#
_symmetry.space_group_name_H-M   'P 1'
#
loop_
_entity.id
_entity.type
_entity.pdbx_description
1 polymer ?
#
loop_
_entity_poly.entity_id
_entity_poly.type
_entity_poly.pdbx_seq_one_letter_code
_entity_poly.pdbx_strand_id
1 'polypeptide(L)'
;MSTFDVDLFVIGGGSGGVRAARIAASHGAKVMLAEEYRMGGTCVIRGCVPKKLYVQASRFADDIEDASGFGWSFDQAVFDFTKLKAAKDKEIARLEGLYRQTLEKNGVEIVAQRATLKSPHDVVLADGRVISARYILVATGGTPSFPDATPGIGMADESNAFFEWDSLPKSVAIVGAGYIGVEFACLLQRLGVHVTLITRRERVLPRFDHDLRVGIHDAMVNAGMKIITQNDVEMISGHRGNLSLQLHGGIALDVERVIFATGRKPMTKGLGLESVGVAMDAQGGVIVDAYSKTNIDSVYAVGDVTNRIQLTPVAIREGHAFADTVFGNHPTSVDLGPIPTAVFSTPELGTCGLTEEEARKAHEVVLYRTSFRPMKATLSGRADKVMMKILVDKPTDKVLGVHILGEGAGEMIQLVGIAMRMGATKRDFDATLAVHPTAAEELVTMRTSVG
;
A
#
# COMPACT_ATOMS: atom_id res chain seq x y z
N MET A 1 -34.59 -8.02 -27.29
CA MET A 1 -33.40 -7.63 -26.51
C MET A 1 -33.79 -7.75 -25.06
N SER A 2 -33.08 -8.54 -24.23
CA SER A 2 -33.32 -8.57 -22.79
C SER A 2 -32.98 -7.18 -22.24
N THR A 3 -33.96 -6.51 -21.65
CA THR A 3 -33.76 -5.20 -21.03
C THR A 3 -33.21 -5.44 -19.64
N PHE A 4 -31.91 -5.18 -19.43
CA PHE A 4 -31.29 -5.16 -18.11
C PHE A 4 -31.71 -3.89 -17.35
N ASP A 5 -31.78 -3.97 -16.02
CA ASP A 5 -32.02 -2.80 -15.17
C ASP A 5 -30.91 -1.78 -15.28
N VAL A 6 -29.65 -2.26 -15.42
CA VAL A 6 -28.45 -1.42 -15.59
C VAL A 6 -27.49 -2.03 -16.63
N ASP A 7 -26.68 -1.20 -17.27
CA ASP A 7 -25.61 -1.67 -18.16
C ASP A 7 -24.43 -2.23 -17.35
N LEU A 8 -24.12 -1.61 -16.19
CA LEU A 8 -23.04 -2.03 -15.31
C LEU A 8 -23.50 -2.02 -13.85
N PHE A 9 -23.28 -3.15 -13.17
CA PHE A 9 -23.35 -3.22 -11.71
C PHE A 9 -21.93 -3.37 -11.13
N VAL A 10 -21.52 -2.46 -10.24
CA VAL A 10 -20.21 -2.49 -9.57
C VAL A 10 -20.38 -2.95 -8.13
N ILE A 11 -19.68 -4.00 -7.72
CA ILE A 11 -19.64 -4.49 -6.33
C ILE A 11 -18.35 -4.01 -5.69
N GLY A 12 -18.46 -3.00 -4.82
CA GLY A 12 -17.35 -2.39 -4.09
C GLY A 12 -17.07 -0.94 -4.52
N GLY A 13 -17.16 -0.02 -3.55
CA GLY A 13 -16.93 1.42 -3.69
C GLY A 13 -15.50 1.87 -3.37
N GLY A 14 -14.52 0.97 -3.58
CA GLY A 14 -13.10 1.30 -3.47
C GLY A 14 -12.55 2.02 -4.71
N SER A 15 -11.23 2.24 -4.72
CA SER A 15 -10.56 3.04 -5.76
C SER A 15 -10.79 2.52 -7.19
N GLY A 16 -10.75 1.21 -7.40
CA GLY A 16 -11.00 0.59 -8.70
C GLY A 16 -12.48 0.70 -9.12
N GLY A 17 -13.40 0.36 -8.21
CA GLY A 17 -14.84 0.40 -8.47
C GLY A 17 -15.36 1.80 -8.77
N VAL A 18 -14.97 2.79 -7.96
CA VAL A 18 -15.35 4.21 -8.19
C VAL A 18 -14.80 4.72 -9.51
N ARG A 19 -13.55 4.39 -9.86
CA ARG A 19 -12.97 4.78 -11.15
C ARG A 19 -13.74 4.13 -12.30
N ALA A 20 -13.97 2.83 -12.24
CA ALA A 20 -14.70 2.09 -13.28
C ALA A 20 -16.12 2.64 -13.48
N ALA A 21 -16.87 2.80 -12.37
CA ALA A 21 -18.24 3.31 -12.42
C ALA A 21 -18.34 4.69 -13.08
N ARG A 22 -17.47 5.62 -12.67
CA ARG A 22 -17.43 6.97 -13.21
C ARG A 22 -17.10 7.00 -14.71
N ILE A 23 -16.08 6.24 -15.13
CA ILE A 23 -15.67 6.23 -16.54
C ILE A 23 -16.73 5.51 -17.40
N ALA A 24 -17.30 4.40 -16.94
CA ALA A 24 -18.39 3.75 -17.66
C ALA A 24 -19.60 4.68 -17.84
N ALA A 25 -19.99 5.42 -16.80
CA ALA A 25 -21.06 6.42 -16.88
C ALA A 25 -20.71 7.56 -17.85
N SER A 26 -19.46 8.01 -17.92
CA SER A 26 -19.03 9.02 -18.89
C SER A 26 -19.06 8.53 -20.34
N HIS A 27 -19.04 7.22 -20.56
CA HIS A 27 -19.29 6.58 -21.86
C HIS A 27 -20.78 6.33 -22.14
N GLY A 28 -21.68 6.81 -21.26
CA GLY A 28 -23.14 6.72 -21.44
C GLY A 28 -23.78 5.46 -20.85
N ALA A 29 -23.06 4.63 -20.12
CA ALA A 29 -23.63 3.46 -19.46
C ALA A 29 -24.49 3.86 -18.26
N LYS A 30 -25.63 3.16 -18.06
CA LYS A 30 -26.41 3.21 -16.83
C LYS A 30 -25.73 2.37 -15.77
N VAL A 31 -25.22 3.00 -14.71
CA VAL A 31 -24.37 2.37 -13.71
C VAL A 31 -24.99 2.40 -12.31
N MET A 32 -24.95 1.26 -11.63
CA MET A 32 -25.25 1.13 -10.19
C MET A 32 -23.99 0.61 -9.46
N LEU A 33 -23.68 1.17 -8.29
CA LEU A 33 -22.57 0.75 -7.46
C LEU A 33 -23.04 0.45 -6.04
N ALA A 34 -22.71 -0.73 -5.52
CA ALA A 34 -22.98 -1.14 -4.15
C ALA A 34 -21.71 -1.09 -3.30
N GLU A 35 -21.81 -0.46 -2.11
CA GLU A 35 -20.76 -0.46 -1.07
C GLU A 35 -21.38 -0.77 0.28
N GLU A 36 -20.87 -1.79 0.96
CA GLU A 36 -21.46 -2.26 2.24
C GLU A 36 -20.94 -1.49 3.46
N TYR A 37 -19.79 -0.81 3.35
CA TYR A 37 -19.16 -0.12 4.47
C TYR A 37 -19.13 1.40 4.23
N ARG A 38 -18.02 1.91 3.71
CA ARG A 38 -17.82 3.35 3.48
C ARG A 38 -17.20 3.58 2.11
N MET A 39 -17.67 4.63 1.42
CA MET A 39 -17.21 4.98 0.08
C MET A 39 -15.74 5.44 0.09
N GLY A 40 -14.95 4.90 -0.85
CA GLY A 40 -13.51 5.13 -0.94
C GLY A 40 -12.66 3.89 -0.61
N GLY A 41 -13.28 2.87 0.03
CA GLY A 41 -12.67 1.57 0.32
C GLY A 41 -11.44 1.68 1.23
N THR A 42 -10.62 0.63 1.25
CA THR A 42 -9.45 0.54 2.15
C THR A 42 -8.54 1.76 2.04
N CYS A 43 -8.20 2.20 0.84
CA CYS A 43 -7.22 3.28 0.64
C CYS A 43 -7.63 4.59 1.33
N VAL A 44 -8.88 5.02 1.17
CA VAL A 44 -9.37 6.29 1.71
C VAL A 44 -9.74 6.17 3.19
N ILE A 45 -10.40 5.07 3.58
CA ILE A 45 -11.02 4.97 4.90
C ILE A 45 -10.06 4.45 5.97
N ARG A 46 -9.27 3.42 5.65
CA ARG A 46 -8.44 2.66 6.62
C ARG A 46 -7.15 2.11 6.01
N GLY A 47 -6.48 2.93 5.19
CA GLY A 47 -5.26 2.53 4.48
C GLY A 47 -4.37 3.71 4.15
N CYS A 48 -4.12 3.92 2.85
CA CYS A 48 -3.10 4.85 2.35
C CYS A 48 -3.26 6.28 2.89
N VAL A 49 -4.48 6.83 2.86
CA VAL A 49 -4.71 8.23 3.24
C VAL A 49 -4.54 8.44 4.74
N PRO A 50 -5.29 7.76 5.64
CA PRO A 50 -5.13 7.97 7.07
C PRO A 50 -3.73 7.58 7.55
N LYS A 51 -3.10 6.53 6.95
CA LYS A 51 -1.72 6.16 7.25
C LYS A 51 -0.75 7.29 6.91
N LYS A 52 -0.86 7.91 5.71
CA LYS A 52 0.04 8.99 5.30
C LYS A 52 -0.14 10.24 6.20
N LEU A 53 -1.37 10.54 6.65
CA LEU A 53 -1.61 11.60 7.64
C LEU A 53 -0.89 11.33 8.97
N TYR A 54 -0.95 10.10 9.45
CA TYR A 54 -0.23 9.69 10.67
C TYR A 54 1.29 9.69 10.49
N VAL A 55 1.80 9.28 9.31
CA VAL A 55 3.23 9.40 8.97
C VAL A 55 3.67 10.85 8.96
N GLN A 56 2.88 11.78 8.39
CA GLN A 56 3.22 13.21 8.42
C GLN A 56 3.27 13.73 9.86
N ALA A 57 2.30 13.34 10.71
CA ALA A 57 2.32 13.73 12.12
C ALA A 57 3.54 13.18 12.86
N SER A 58 3.94 11.94 12.58
CA SER A 58 5.12 11.33 13.22
C SER A 58 6.44 12.00 12.84
N ARG A 59 6.53 12.60 11.65
CA ARG A 59 7.73 13.35 11.19
C ARG A 59 7.98 14.62 11.98
N PHE A 60 6.94 15.25 12.55
CA PHE A 60 7.14 16.40 13.42
C PHE A 60 8.01 16.09 14.65
N ALA A 61 8.03 14.83 15.12
CA ALA A 61 8.92 14.44 16.21
C ALA A 61 10.39 14.59 15.78
N ASP A 62 10.73 14.13 14.57
CA ASP A 62 12.06 14.29 14.01
C ASP A 62 12.40 15.78 13.74
N ASP A 63 11.45 16.55 13.20
CA ASP A 63 11.65 17.98 12.91
C ASP A 63 11.90 18.80 14.19
N ILE A 64 11.20 18.48 15.28
CA ILE A 64 11.37 19.11 16.59
C ILE A 64 12.76 18.77 17.17
N GLU A 65 13.19 17.51 17.07
CA GLU A 65 14.52 17.08 17.50
C GLU A 65 15.63 17.79 16.70
N ASP A 66 15.47 17.88 15.38
CA ASP A 66 16.43 18.53 14.47
C ASP A 66 16.50 20.05 14.69
N ALA A 67 15.42 20.68 15.11
CA ALA A 67 15.26 22.13 15.17
C ALA A 67 16.34 22.84 16.00
N SER A 68 16.85 22.20 17.07
CA SER A 68 17.91 22.76 17.92
C SER A 68 19.20 23.01 17.15
N GLY A 69 19.56 22.12 16.20
CA GLY A 69 20.73 22.29 15.32
C GLY A 69 20.60 23.48 14.35
N PHE A 70 19.36 23.94 14.12
CA PHE A 70 19.03 25.09 13.27
C PHE A 70 18.73 26.38 14.06
N GLY A 71 19.05 26.38 15.36
CA GLY A 71 18.88 27.56 16.23
C GLY A 71 17.46 27.75 16.79
N TRP A 72 16.56 26.78 16.63
CA TRP A 72 15.26 26.82 17.27
C TRP A 72 15.31 26.20 18.67
N SER A 73 14.59 26.78 19.60
CA SER A 73 14.37 26.22 20.95
C SER A 73 12.89 26.19 21.29
N PHE A 74 12.47 25.14 21.94
CA PHE A 74 11.10 24.95 22.42
C PHE A 74 11.13 24.60 23.91
N ASP A 75 10.23 25.18 24.69
CA ASP A 75 10.12 24.83 26.12
C ASP A 75 9.65 23.36 26.27
N GLN A 76 8.61 22.98 25.57
CA GLN A 76 8.12 21.60 25.50
C GLN A 76 7.22 21.39 24.28
N ALA A 77 7.50 20.33 23.50
CA ALA A 77 6.58 19.87 22.48
C ALA A 77 5.65 18.80 23.06
N VAL A 78 4.34 19.00 22.95
CA VAL A 78 3.33 18.04 23.45
C VAL A 78 2.55 17.49 22.28
N PHE A 79 2.53 16.17 22.15
CA PHE A 79 1.74 15.47 21.15
C PHE A 79 0.39 15.02 21.77
N ASP A 80 -0.72 15.26 21.05
CA ASP A 80 -2.06 14.87 21.43
C ASP A 80 -2.69 14.01 20.31
N PHE A 81 -2.72 12.71 20.53
CA PHE A 81 -3.27 11.75 19.57
C PHE A 81 -4.77 11.95 19.33
N THR A 82 -5.54 12.39 20.36
CA THR A 82 -6.97 12.60 20.23
C THR A 82 -7.28 13.73 19.24
N LYS A 83 -6.49 14.82 19.30
CA LYS A 83 -6.59 15.91 18.32
C LYS A 83 -6.23 15.46 16.92
N LEU A 84 -5.14 14.70 16.77
CA LEU A 84 -4.73 14.14 15.47
C LEU A 84 -5.81 13.22 14.90
N LYS A 85 -6.34 12.30 15.72
CA LYS A 85 -7.42 11.39 15.30
C LYS A 85 -8.65 12.17 14.83
N ALA A 86 -9.11 13.13 15.59
CA ALA A 86 -10.27 13.94 15.23
C ALA A 86 -10.06 14.71 13.92
N ALA A 87 -8.86 15.28 13.69
CA ALA A 87 -8.51 15.96 12.45
C ALA A 87 -8.48 14.99 11.27
N LYS A 88 -7.87 13.81 11.44
CA LYS A 88 -7.85 12.74 10.46
C LYS A 88 -9.28 12.27 10.13
N ASP A 89 -10.12 12.00 11.12
CA ASP A 89 -11.49 11.53 10.91
C ASP A 89 -12.33 12.54 10.12
N LYS A 90 -12.19 13.84 10.41
CA LYS A 90 -12.82 14.92 9.66
C LYS A 90 -12.38 14.94 8.20
N GLU A 91 -11.08 14.78 7.93
CA GLU A 91 -10.55 14.75 6.57
C GLU A 91 -11.03 13.52 5.80
N ILE A 92 -11.04 12.33 6.43
CA ILE A 92 -11.55 11.11 5.81
C ILE A 92 -13.05 11.24 5.47
N ALA A 93 -13.86 11.80 6.37
CA ALA A 93 -15.27 12.05 6.10
C ALA A 93 -15.47 13.02 4.92
N ARG A 94 -14.64 14.07 4.82
CA ARG A 94 -14.65 15.01 3.69
C ARG A 94 -14.32 14.29 2.37
N LEU A 95 -13.31 13.45 2.35
CA LEU A 95 -12.90 12.69 1.16
C LEU A 95 -13.98 11.67 0.74
N GLU A 96 -14.57 10.95 1.69
CA GLU A 96 -15.71 10.07 1.44
C GLU A 96 -16.85 10.82 0.76
N GLY A 97 -17.20 12.02 1.26
CA GLY A 97 -18.20 12.89 0.64
C GLY A 97 -17.86 13.27 -0.80
N LEU A 98 -16.60 13.57 -1.10
CA LEU A 98 -16.15 13.86 -2.48
C LEU A 98 -16.27 12.65 -3.40
N TYR A 99 -16.00 11.45 -2.92
CA TYR A 99 -16.18 10.21 -3.71
C TYR A 99 -17.65 10.01 -4.07
N ARG A 100 -18.58 10.19 -3.11
CA ARG A 100 -20.04 10.14 -3.35
C ARG A 100 -20.48 11.20 -4.38
N GLN A 101 -20.13 12.45 -4.15
CA GLN A 101 -20.46 13.54 -5.06
C GLN A 101 -19.93 13.31 -6.48
N THR A 102 -18.74 12.72 -6.61
CA THR A 102 -18.15 12.40 -7.92
C THR A 102 -18.98 11.37 -8.67
N LEU A 103 -19.46 10.33 -7.98
CA LEU A 103 -20.32 9.30 -8.58
C LEU A 103 -21.70 9.90 -8.95
N GLU A 104 -22.33 10.60 -8.04
CA GLU A 104 -23.64 11.23 -8.24
C GLU A 104 -23.65 12.23 -9.40
N LYS A 105 -22.63 13.09 -9.50
CA LYS A 105 -22.47 14.04 -10.62
C LYS A 105 -22.32 13.35 -11.97
N ASN A 106 -21.84 12.10 -12.01
CA ASN A 106 -21.75 11.31 -13.23
C ASN A 106 -22.97 10.40 -13.44
N GLY A 107 -24.03 10.54 -12.64
CA GLY A 107 -25.26 9.77 -12.80
C GLY A 107 -25.17 8.31 -12.32
N VAL A 108 -24.18 7.97 -11.49
CA VAL A 108 -24.07 6.64 -10.91
C VAL A 108 -25.00 6.52 -9.71
N GLU A 109 -25.86 5.51 -9.71
CA GLU A 109 -26.72 5.16 -8.58
C GLU A 109 -25.90 4.45 -7.50
N ILE A 110 -25.91 4.97 -6.27
CA ILE A 110 -25.17 4.41 -5.13
C ILE A 110 -26.12 3.66 -4.20
N VAL A 111 -25.79 2.41 -3.90
CA VAL A 111 -26.52 1.56 -2.96
C VAL A 111 -25.63 1.24 -1.78
N ALA A 112 -26.00 1.72 -0.58
CA ALA A 112 -25.27 1.47 0.66
C ALA A 112 -25.67 0.12 1.29
N GLN A 113 -25.32 -0.98 0.60
CA GLN A 113 -25.68 -2.35 0.99
C GLN A 113 -24.65 -3.34 0.45
N ARG A 114 -24.59 -4.52 1.09
CA ARG A 114 -23.90 -5.67 0.53
C ARG A 114 -24.62 -6.15 -0.73
N ALA A 115 -23.81 -6.50 -1.73
CA ALA A 115 -24.29 -7.09 -3.00
C ALA A 115 -23.55 -8.41 -3.27
N THR A 116 -24.27 -9.40 -3.80
CA THR A 116 -23.72 -10.74 -4.12
C THR A 116 -24.22 -11.19 -5.50
N LEU A 117 -23.41 -11.96 -6.21
CA LEU A 117 -23.81 -12.56 -7.49
C LEU A 117 -24.80 -13.70 -7.25
N LYS A 118 -25.90 -13.69 -8.00
CA LYS A 118 -26.90 -14.78 -8.06
C LYS A 118 -26.78 -15.58 -9.35
N SER A 119 -26.46 -14.91 -10.44
CA SER A 119 -26.27 -15.48 -11.77
C SER A 119 -25.21 -14.65 -12.54
N PRO A 120 -24.83 -15.03 -13.76
CA PRO A 120 -23.95 -14.20 -14.61
C PRO A 120 -24.45 -12.77 -14.86
N HIS A 121 -25.74 -12.50 -14.66
CA HIS A 121 -26.37 -11.22 -14.93
C HIS A 121 -27.20 -10.67 -13.76
N ASP A 122 -27.35 -11.40 -12.65
CA ASP A 122 -28.18 -10.97 -11.53
C ASP A 122 -27.34 -10.75 -10.28
N VAL A 123 -27.55 -9.62 -9.62
CA VAL A 123 -26.97 -9.26 -8.33
C VAL A 123 -28.09 -9.14 -7.30
N VAL A 124 -27.90 -9.74 -6.13
CA VAL A 124 -28.83 -9.65 -4.99
C VAL A 124 -28.27 -8.67 -3.96
N LEU A 125 -29.08 -7.73 -3.56
CA LEU A 125 -28.80 -6.80 -2.48
C LEU A 125 -29.21 -7.40 -1.12
N ALA A 126 -28.66 -6.85 -0.04
CA ALA A 126 -28.97 -7.33 1.32
C ALA A 126 -30.46 -7.23 1.69
N ASP A 127 -31.23 -6.33 1.08
CA ASP A 127 -32.68 -6.18 1.27
C ASP A 127 -33.51 -7.14 0.42
N GLY A 128 -32.85 -8.03 -0.34
CA GLY A 128 -33.47 -9.06 -1.17
C GLY A 128 -33.83 -8.61 -2.59
N ARG A 129 -33.64 -7.34 -2.96
CA ARG A 129 -33.83 -6.89 -4.34
C ARG A 129 -32.84 -7.59 -5.26
N VAL A 130 -33.31 -7.98 -6.43
CA VAL A 130 -32.50 -8.52 -7.51
C VAL A 130 -32.38 -7.46 -8.61
N ILE A 131 -31.17 -7.15 -9.00
CA ILE A 131 -30.86 -6.19 -10.06
C ILE A 131 -30.23 -6.94 -11.21
N SER A 132 -30.82 -6.84 -12.40
CA SER A 132 -30.23 -7.41 -13.61
C SER A 132 -29.24 -6.44 -14.25
N ALA A 133 -28.06 -6.94 -14.60
CA ALA A 133 -26.98 -6.14 -15.16
C ALA A 133 -26.43 -6.79 -16.44
N ARG A 134 -26.18 -5.97 -17.48
CA ARG A 134 -25.50 -6.45 -18.67
C ARG A 134 -24.08 -6.92 -18.35
N TYR A 135 -23.38 -6.16 -17.51
CA TYR A 135 -22.05 -6.50 -16.99
C TYR A 135 -21.99 -6.31 -15.48
N ILE A 136 -21.21 -7.15 -14.81
CA ILE A 136 -20.94 -7.06 -13.37
C ILE A 136 -19.45 -6.90 -13.18
N LEU A 137 -19.03 -5.89 -12.39
CA LEU A 137 -17.64 -5.67 -12.00
C LEU A 137 -17.45 -5.96 -10.51
N VAL A 138 -16.61 -6.93 -10.20
CA VAL A 138 -16.18 -7.25 -8.83
C VAL A 138 -14.96 -6.39 -8.48
N ALA A 139 -15.13 -5.47 -7.54
CA ALA A 139 -14.10 -4.52 -7.09
C ALA A 139 -13.99 -4.46 -5.55
N THR A 140 -14.20 -5.60 -4.90
CA THR A 140 -14.28 -5.73 -3.44
C THR A 140 -12.94 -5.64 -2.71
N GLY A 141 -11.83 -5.63 -3.46
CA GLY A 141 -10.49 -5.44 -2.91
C GLY A 141 -9.98 -6.61 -2.08
N GLY A 142 -9.23 -6.31 -1.03
CA GLY A 142 -8.62 -7.29 -0.14
C GLY A 142 -8.90 -7.00 1.34
N THR A 143 -8.75 -8.03 2.16
CA THR A 143 -8.91 -7.98 3.62
C THR A 143 -7.63 -8.42 4.32
N PRO A 144 -7.30 -7.93 5.51
CA PRO A 144 -6.17 -8.44 6.29
C PRO A 144 -6.26 -9.96 6.51
N SER A 145 -5.11 -10.60 6.56
CA SER A 145 -5.00 -12.03 6.80
C SER A 145 -4.48 -12.27 8.22
N PHE A 146 -5.22 -13.07 9.00
CA PHE A 146 -4.78 -13.58 10.29
C PHE A 146 -4.26 -15.01 10.19
N PRO A 147 -3.30 -15.42 11.03
CA PRO A 147 -2.96 -16.82 11.25
C PRO A 147 -4.02 -17.47 12.15
N ASP A 148 -5.10 -17.98 11.55
CA ASP A 148 -6.29 -18.50 12.27
C ASP A 148 -5.97 -19.58 13.31
N ALA A 149 -4.80 -20.25 13.20
CA ALA A 149 -4.35 -21.30 14.10
C ALA A 149 -3.65 -20.78 15.39
N THR A 150 -3.36 -19.49 15.51
CA THR A 150 -2.67 -18.94 16.69
C THR A 150 -3.65 -18.83 17.87
N PRO A 151 -3.46 -19.59 18.98
CA PRO A 151 -4.31 -19.47 20.16
C PRO A 151 -4.33 -18.03 20.69
N GLY A 152 -5.52 -17.52 20.99
CA GLY A 152 -5.71 -16.15 21.47
C GLY A 152 -5.71 -15.07 20.40
N ILE A 153 -5.68 -15.40 19.11
CA ILE A 153 -5.65 -14.45 17.99
C ILE A 153 -6.78 -13.42 18.01
N GLY A 154 -7.95 -13.77 18.57
CA GLY A 154 -9.08 -12.84 18.70
C GLY A 154 -8.83 -11.63 19.61
N MET A 155 -7.74 -11.63 20.39
CA MET A 155 -7.30 -10.47 21.18
C MET A 155 -6.39 -9.51 20.39
N ALA A 156 -5.89 -9.95 19.25
CA ALA A 156 -5.04 -9.16 18.36
C ALA A 156 -5.86 -8.19 17.51
N ASP A 157 -5.22 -7.10 17.13
CA ASP A 157 -5.71 -6.17 16.13
C ASP A 157 -5.13 -6.50 14.75
N GLU A 158 -5.84 -6.14 13.69
CA GLU A 158 -5.35 -6.13 12.33
C GLU A 158 -5.15 -4.69 11.83
N SER A 159 -4.59 -4.51 10.63
CA SER A 159 -4.20 -3.19 10.15
C SER A 159 -5.34 -2.15 10.08
N ASN A 160 -6.60 -2.59 9.89
CA ASN A 160 -7.72 -1.64 9.85
C ASN A 160 -8.07 -1.14 11.27
N ALA A 161 -7.94 -2.01 12.30
CA ALA A 161 -8.28 -1.66 13.67
C ALA A 161 -7.41 -0.52 14.23
N PHE A 162 -6.16 -0.39 13.78
CA PHE A 162 -5.27 0.71 14.15
C PHE A 162 -5.89 2.09 13.91
N PHE A 163 -6.62 2.27 12.82
CA PHE A 163 -7.22 3.56 12.46
C PHE A 163 -8.43 3.95 13.32
N GLU A 164 -8.95 2.99 14.10
CA GLU A 164 -10.09 3.17 15.02
C GLU A 164 -9.65 3.32 16.50
N TRP A 165 -8.36 3.24 16.81
CA TRP A 165 -7.88 3.42 18.17
C TRP A 165 -8.20 4.81 18.70
N ASP A 166 -8.73 4.90 19.92
CA ASP A 166 -9.04 6.18 20.59
C ASP A 166 -7.83 6.77 21.32
N SER A 167 -6.86 5.94 21.65
CA SER A 167 -5.61 6.34 22.31
C SER A 167 -4.46 5.46 21.86
N LEU A 168 -3.24 5.99 21.93
CA LEU A 168 -2.03 5.19 21.70
C LEU A 168 -1.74 4.34 22.94
N PRO A 169 -1.37 3.06 22.78
CA PRO A 169 -0.88 2.23 23.86
C PRO A 169 0.55 2.66 24.25
N LYS A 170 0.97 2.30 25.45
CA LYS A 170 2.39 2.46 25.87
C LYS A 170 3.32 1.53 25.12
N SER A 171 2.83 0.32 24.80
CA SER A 171 3.61 -0.70 24.09
C SER A 171 2.77 -1.48 23.08
N VAL A 172 3.38 -1.84 21.96
CA VAL A 172 2.75 -2.63 20.90
C VAL A 172 3.73 -3.63 20.32
N ALA A 173 3.26 -4.86 20.08
CA ALA A 173 3.93 -5.82 19.23
C ALA A 173 3.33 -5.75 17.83
N ILE A 174 4.17 -5.69 16.80
CA ILE A 174 3.74 -5.75 15.39
C ILE A 174 4.30 -7.04 14.80
N VAL A 175 3.41 -7.94 14.40
CA VAL A 175 3.77 -9.24 13.80
C VAL A 175 3.68 -9.15 12.30
N GLY A 176 4.81 -9.32 11.62
CA GLY A 176 4.95 -9.17 10.17
C GLY A 176 5.71 -7.91 9.78
N ALA A 177 6.80 -8.11 9.04
CA ALA A 177 7.72 -7.05 8.59
C ALA A 177 7.62 -6.76 7.09
N GLY A 178 6.40 -6.86 6.53
CA GLY A 178 6.04 -6.28 5.25
C GLY A 178 5.90 -4.75 5.35
N TYR A 179 5.57 -4.08 4.23
CA TYR A 179 5.48 -2.62 4.19
C TYR A 179 4.50 -2.03 5.22
N ILE A 180 3.34 -2.69 5.46
CA ILE A 180 2.36 -2.24 6.48
C ILE A 180 2.96 -2.29 7.88
N GLY A 181 3.60 -3.42 8.24
CA GLY A 181 4.21 -3.58 9.56
C GLY A 181 5.35 -2.61 9.81
N VAL A 182 6.21 -2.40 8.81
CA VAL A 182 7.33 -1.44 8.90
C VAL A 182 6.84 0.01 9.02
N GLU A 183 5.84 0.40 8.22
CA GLU A 183 5.25 1.74 8.29
C GLU A 183 4.61 2.01 9.67
N PHE A 184 3.81 1.06 10.17
CA PHE A 184 3.20 1.19 11.50
C PHE A 184 4.24 1.20 12.62
N ALA A 185 5.28 0.38 12.51
CA ALA A 185 6.35 0.35 13.48
C ALA A 185 7.08 1.70 13.56
N CYS A 186 7.47 2.26 12.41
CA CYS A 186 8.15 3.55 12.36
C CYS A 186 7.28 4.69 12.90
N LEU A 187 6.02 4.80 12.44
CA LEU A 187 5.17 5.91 12.86
C LEU A 187 4.79 5.83 14.33
N LEU A 188 4.46 4.63 14.87
CA LEU A 188 4.08 4.47 16.28
C LEU A 188 5.25 4.75 17.21
N GLN A 189 6.45 4.28 16.87
CA GLN A 189 7.64 4.60 17.65
C GLN A 189 7.90 6.10 17.73
N ARG A 190 7.77 6.83 16.60
CA ARG A 190 7.94 8.30 16.56
C ARG A 190 6.86 9.04 17.33
N LEU A 191 5.66 8.45 17.46
CA LEU A 191 4.60 8.98 18.31
C LEU A 191 4.72 8.58 19.79
N GLY A 192 5.84 7.99 20.21
CA GLY A 192 6.17 7.69 21.61
C GLY A 192 5.73 6.31 22.10
N VAL A 193 5.31 5.41 21.23
CA VAL A 193 4.93 4.03 21.59
C VAL A 193 6.17 3.13 21.61
N HIS A 194 6.34 2.29 22.64
CA HIS A 194 7.36 1.24 22.64
C HIS A 194 6.98 0.12 21.68
N VAL A 195 7.67 0.06 20.55
CA VAL A 195 7.37 -0.91 19.48
C VAL A 195 8.33 -2.09 19.51
N THR A 196 7.77 -3.31 19.45
CA THR A 196 8.52 -4.53 19.15
C THR A 196 8.02 -5.11 17.83
N LEU A 197 8.86 -5.14 16.79
CA LEU A 197 8.56 -5.75 15.51
C LEU A 197 9.01 -7.21 15.48
N ILE A 198 8.12 -8.13 15.14
CA ILE A 198 8.39 -9.58 15.11
C ILE A 198 8.29 -10.07 13.68
N THR A 199 9.28 -10.80 13.20
CA THR A 199 9.31 -11.33 11.82
C THR A 199 9.96 -12.71 11.73
N ARG A 200 9.37 -13.57 10.90
CA ARG A 200 9.95 -14.88 10.53
C ARG A 200 11.18 -14.77 9.65
N ARG A 201 11.46 -13.60 9.10
CA ARG A 201 12.59 -13.37 8.22
C ARG A 201 13.78 -12.81 9.00
N GLU A 202 14.96 -12.92 8.41
CA GLU A 202 16.18 -12.34 8.97
C GLU A 202 16.14 -10.80 9.00
N ARG A 203 15.48 -10.18 8.02
CA ARG A 203 15.36 -8.73 7.89
C ARG A 203 13.95 -8.32 7.49
N VAL A 204 13.64 -7.05 7.67
CA VAL A 204 12.39 -6.42 7.23
C VAL A 204 12.31 -6.34 5.70
N LEU A 205 11.10 -6.12 5.17
CA LEU A 205 10.81 -5.89 3.75
C LEU A 205 11.35 -6.98 2.79
N PRO A 206 11.00 -8.26 2.94
CA PRO A 206 11.66 -9.38 2.28
C PRO A 206 11.58 -9.39 0.74
N ARG A 207 10.73 -8.55 0.14
CA ARG A 207 10.56 -8.45 -1.33
C ARG A 207 11.26 -7.23 -1.95
N PHE A 208 12.02 -6.47 -1.16
CA PHE A 208 12.73 -5.29 -1.62
C PHE A 208 14.21 -5.61 -1.86
N ASP A 209 14.89 -4.73 -2.58
CA ASP A 209 16.32 -4.84 -2.84
C ASP A 209 17.12 -5.00 -1.54
N HIS A 210 18.18 -5.81 -1.60
CA HIS A 210 18.98 -6.17 -0.42
C HIS A 210 19.50 -4.95 0.34
N ASP A 211 20.07 -3.97 -0.37
CA ASP A 211 20.66 -2.78 0.28
C ASP A 211 19.59 -1.92 0.96
N LEU A 212 18.38 -1.83 0.38
CA LEU A 212 17.24 -1.17 1.04
C LEU A 212 16.84 -1.90 2.33
N ARG A 213 16.78 -3.24 2.30
CA ARG A 213 16.41 -4.07 3.47
C ARG A 213 17.42 -3.92 4.60
N VAL A 214 18.72 -3.91 4.26
CA VAL A 214 19.79 -3.67 5.25
C VAL A 214 19.66 -2.26 5.81
N GLY A 215 19.61 -1.25 4.94
CA GLY A 215 19.60 0.14 5.38
C GLY A 215 18.42 0.50 6.27
N ILE A 216 17.19 0.07 5.92
CA ILE A 216 16.01 0.36 6.76
C ILE A 216 16.03 -0.43 8.07
N HIS A 217 16.45 -1.71 8.04
CA HIS A 217 16.54 -2.52 9.25
C HIS A 217 17.50 -1.88 10.25
N ASP A 218 18.70 -1.52 9.79
CA ASP A 218 19.73 -0.90 10.63
C ASP A 218 19.27 0.49 11.14
N ALA A 219 18.60 1.28 10.32
CA ALA A 219 18.03 2.57 10.74
C ALA A 219 16.97 2.41 11.84
N MET A 220 16.08 1.43 11.73
CA MET A 220 15.07 1.13 12.76
C MET A 220 15.73 0.68 14.08
N VAL A 221 16.75 -0.17 14.03
CA VAL A 221 17.50 -0.61 15.22
C VAL A 221 18.25 0.56 15.84
N ASN A 222 18.92 1.39 15.05
CA ASN A 222 19.65 2.57 15.51
C ASN A 222 18.72 3.62 16.15
N ALA A 223 17.46 3.68 15.70
CA ALA A 223 16.42 4.50 16.32
C ALA A 223 15.84 3.86 17.61
N GLY A 224 16.43 2.77 18.11
CA GLY A 224 16.03 2.11 19.34
C GLY A 224 14.84 1.15 19.23
N MET A 225 14.42 0.79 18.02
CA MET A 225 13.34 -0.18 17.84
C MET A 225 13.80 -1.60 18.14
N LYS A 226 13.03 -2.33 18.94
CA LYS A 226 13.26 -3.76 19.15
C LYS A 226 12.73 -4.56 17.98
N ILE A 227 13.60 -5.30 17.28
CA ILE A 227 13.23 -6.19 16.18
C ILE A 227 13.61 -7.63 16.56
N ILE A 228 12.62 -8.52 16.64
CA ILE A 228 12.81 -9.94 16.87
C ILE A 228 12.68 -10.64 15.51
N THR A 229 13.81 -11.09 14.98
CA THR A 229 13.90 -11.77 13.69
C THR A 229 13.83 -13.29 13.83
N GLN A 230 13.54 -13.99 12.72
CA GLN A 230 13.47 -15.46 12.66
C GLN A 230 12.55 -16.06 13.73
N ASN A 231 11.47 -15.34 14.06
CA ASN A 231 10.55 -15.70 15.12
C ASN A 231 9.09 -15.41 14.73
N ASP A 232 8.16 -16.03 15.46
CA ASP A 232 6.73 -15.86 15.29
C ASP A 232 6.01 -16.00 16.64
N VAL A 233 4.73 -15.62 16.67
CA VAL A 233 3.87 -15.73 17.86
C VAL A 233 3.21 -17.10 17.88
N GLU A 234 3.46 -17.86 18.94
CA GLU A 234 2.84 -19.17 19.18
C GLU A 234 1.50 -19.06 19.90
N MET A 235 1.38 -18.14 20.85
CA MET A 235 0.17 -17.94 21.66
C MET A 235 0.06 -16.51 22.16
N ILE A 236 -1.17 -16.04 22.30
CA ILE A 236 -1.53 -14.77 22.94
C ILE A 236 -2.42 -15.09 24.14
N SER A 237 -2.11 -14.51 25.29
CA SER A 237 -2.88 -14.65 26.53
C SER A 237 -3.08 -13.30 27.21
N GLY A 238 -3.93 -13.25 28.25
CA GLY A 238 -4.27 -12.01 28.95
C GLY A 238 -5.53 -11.33 28.43
N HIS A 239 -5.54 -10.02 28.37
CA HIS A 239 -6.66 -9.22 27.87
C HIS A 239 -6.12 -7.92 27.21
N ARG A 240 -6.94 -7.26 26.41
CA ARG A 240 -6.56 -5.97 25.78
C ARG A 240 -6.11 -4.97 26.83
N GLY A 241 -4.96 -4.36 26.63
CA GLY A 241 -4.27 -3.49 27.58
C GLY A 241 -3.23 -4.20 28.46
N ASN A 242 -3.23 -5.56 28.50
CA ASN A 242 -2.24 -6.38 29.21
C ASN A 242 -2.16 -7.77 28.58
N LEU A 243 -1.47 -7.86 27.43
CA LEU A 243 -1.29 -9.08 26.65
C LEU A 243 0.09 -9.67 26.90
N SER A 244 0.17 -10.99 27.02
CA SER A 244 1.41 -11.73 27.04
C SER A 244 1.49 -12.59 25.78
N LEU A 245 2.55 -12.38 24.98
CA LEU A 245 2.84 -13.09 23.75
C LEU A 245 3.90 -14.14 24.04
N GLN A 246 3.62 -15.41 23.72
CA GLN A 246 4.61 -16.46 23.68
C GLN A 246 5.16 -16.60 22.28
N LEU A 247 6.47 -16.46 22.13
CA LEU A 247 7.18 -16.60 20.86
C LEU A 247 7.94 -17.91 20.83
N HIS A 248 8.32 -18.35 19.62
CA HIS A 248 9.18 -19.54 19.48
C HIS A 248 10.44 -19.44 20.34
N GLY A 249 10.88 -20.58 20.90
CA GLY A 249 12.05 -20.65 21.75
C GLY A 249 11.83 -20.18 23.19
N GLY A 250 10.57 -20.07 23.64
CA GLY A 250 10.21 -19.74 25.03
C GLY A 250 10.38 -18.26 25.38
N ILE A 251 10.49 -17.38 24.41
CA ILE A 251 10.56 -15.94 24.63
C ILE A 251 9.16 -15.44 24.98
N ALA A 252 9.02 -14.73 26.11
CA ALA A 252 7.79 -14.03 26.48
C ALA A 252 7.93 -12.52 26.25
N LEU A 253 6.85 -11.89 25.81
CA LEU A 253 6.77 -10.45 25.56
C LEU A 253 5.43 -9.91 26.04
N ASP A 254 5.46 -9.00 27.01
CA ASP A 254 4.26 -8.33 27.50
C ASP A 254 4.07 -6.98 26.79
N VAL A 255 2.85 -6.75 26.29
CA VAL A 255 2.48 -5.53 25.58
C VAL A 255 1.03 -5.15 25.84
N GLU A 256 0.68 -3.89 25.64
CA GLU A 256 -0.72 -3.46 25.76
C GLU A 256 -1.56 -3.85 24.53
N ARG A 257 -0.95 -3.91 23.33
CA ARG A 257 -1.60 -4.31 22.08
C ARG A 257 -0.70 -5.13 21.18
N VAL A 258 -1.31 -5.90 20.30
CA VAL A 258 -0.61 -6.62 19.23
C VAL A 258 -1.35 -6.40 17.91
N ILE A 259 -0.60 -6.06 16.85
CA ILE A 259 -1.11 -5.91 15.48
C ILE A 259 -0.51 -7.01 14.61
N PHE A 260 -1.36 -7.76 13.91
CA PHE A 260 -0.91 -8.65 12.84
C PHE A 260 -0.94 -7.94 11.50
N ALA A 261 0.23 -7.76 10.90
CA ALA A 261 0.47 -7.21 9.56
C ALA A 261 1.07 -8.29 8.64
N THR A 262 0.52 -9.52 8.71
CA THR A 262 1.07 -10.73 8.08
C THR A 262 0.62 -10.93 6.63
N GLY A 263 -0.10 -9.98 6.07
CA GLY A 263 -0.53 -9.97 4.68
C GLY A 263 -2.00 -9.62 4.50
N ARG A 264 -2.41 -9.63 3.23
CA ARG A 264 -3.80 -9.40 2.81
C ARG A 264 -4.20 -10.49 1.84
N LYS A 265 -5.49 -10.85 1.84
CA LYS A 265 -6.09 -11.83 0.93
C LYS A 265 -7.25 -11.21 0.17
N PRO A 266 -7.58 -11.71 -1.03
CA PRO A 266 -8.73 -11.27 -1.79
C PRO A 266 -10.04 -11.34 -1.00
N MET A 267 -10.91 -10.34 -1.14
CA MET A 267 -12.21 -10.30 -0.47
C MET A 267 -13.29 -10.90 -1.37
N THR A 268 -13.27 -12.22 -1.51
CA THR A 268 -14.18 -13.01 -2.38
C THR A 268 -15.21 -13.81 -1.61
N LYS A 269 -15.00 -14.04 -0.30
CA LYS A 269 -15.86 -14.91 0.50
C LYS A 269 -17.31 -14.40 0.58
N GLY A 270 -18.25 -15.29 0.23
CA GLY A 270 -19.69 -15.00 0.32
C GLY A 270 -20.20 -14.00 -0.71
N LEU A 271 -19.50 -13.83 -1.85
CA LEU A 271 -19.93 -13.00 -2.97
C LEU A 271 -20.74 -13.78 -4.03
N GLY A 272 -20.90 -15.11 -3.88
CA GLY A 272 -21.60 -15.95 -4.86
C GLY A 272 -20.76 -16.29 -6.10
N LEU A 273 -19.45 -16.02 -6.09
CA LEU A 273 -18.56 -16.26 -7.25
C LEU A 273 -18.49 -17.73 -7.63
N GLU A 274 -18.34 -18.61 -6.64
CA GLU A 274 -18.26 -20.06 -6.84
C GLU A 274 -19.55 -20.61 -7.42
N SER A 275 -20.70 -20.14 -6.93
CA SER A 275 -22.02 -20.62 -7.40
C SER A 275 -22.32 -20.19 -8.84
N VAL A 276 -21.72 -19.11 -9.30
CA VAL A 276 -21.82 -18.60 -10.68
C VAL A 276 -20.77 -19.23 -11.58
N GLY A 277 -19.78 -19.94 -11.02
CA GLY A 277 -18.70 -20.61 -11.76
C GLY A 277 -17.56 -19.70 -12.15
N VAL A 278 -17.36 -18.59 -11.42
CA VAL A 278 -16.20 -17.70 -11.62
C VAL A 278 -14.93 -18.41 -11.14
N ALA A 279 -13.91 -18.47 -11.99
CA ALA A 279 -12.65 -19.13 -11.69
C ALA A 279 -11.82 -18.31 -10.68
N MET A 280 -11.26 -18.97 -9.68
CA MET A 280 -10.40 -18.38 -8.66
C MET A 280 -9.06 -19.11 -8.54
N ASP A 281 -8.03 -18.40 -8.12
CA ASP A 281 -6.72 -18.96 -7.81
C ASP A 281 -6.70 -19.70 -6.45
N ALA A 282 -5.59 -20.37 -6.14
CA ALA A 282 -5.42 -21.12 -4.89
C ALA A 282 -5.46 -20.24 -3.62
N GLN A 283 -5.29 -18.93 -3.75
CA GLN A 283 -5.39 -17.94 -2.68
C GLN A 283 -6.77 -17.25 -2.60
N GLY A 284 -7.71 -17.66 -3.46
CA GLY A 284 -9.06 -17.13 -3.53
C GLY A 284 -9.18 -15.83 -4.34
N GLY A 285 -8.19 -15.50 -5.16
CA GLY A 285 -8.24 -14.36 -6.09
C GLY A 285 -9.02 -14.68 -7.36
N VAL A 286 -9.79 -13.72 -7.85
CA VAL A 286 -10.51 -13.87 -9.12
C VAL A 286 -9.53 -13.90 -10.29
N ILE A 287 -9.54 -14.96 -11.07
CA ILE A 287 -8.71 -15.10 -12.27
C ILE A 287 -9.29 -14.25 -13.39
N VAL A 288 -8.47 -13.38 -13.98
CA VAL A 288 -8.86 -12.50 -15.08
C VAL A 288 -7.80 -12.48 -16.18
N ASP A 289 -8.24 -12.15 -17.39
CA ASP A 289 -7.36 -11.89 -18.52
C ASP A 289 -6.72 -10.48 -18.50
N ALA A 290 -6.04 -10.10 -19.59
CA ALA A 290 -5.40 -8.78 -19.72
C ALA A 290 -6.39 -7.60 -19.75
N TYR A 291 -7.66 -7.86 -20.00
CA TYR A 291 -8.75 -6.87 -20.05
C TYR A 291 -9.63 -6.91 -18.78
N SER A 292 -9.16 -7.56 -17.71
CA SER A 292 -9.89 -7.76 -16.45
C SER A 292 -11.16 -8.61 -16.57
N LYS A 293 -11.32 -9.40 -17.65
CA LYS A 293 -12.45 -10.29 -17.88
C LYS A 293 -12.21 -11.64 -17.22
N THR A 294 -13.25 -12.19 -16.56
CA THR A 294 -13.21 -13.54 -15.99
C THR A 294 -13.53 -14.61 -17.06
N ASN A 295 -13.65 -15.86 -16.66
CA ASN A 295 -14.17 -16.93 -17.51
C ASN A 295 -15.67 -16.82 -17.78
N ILE A 296 -16.38 -15.92 -17.13
CA ILE A 296 -17.81 -15.62 -17.35
C ILE A 296 -17.91 -14.32 -18.15
N ASP A 297 -18.53 -14.36 -19.35
CA ASP A 297 -18.51 -13.25 -20.31
C ASP A 297 -19.00 -11.90 -19.79
N SER A 298 -19.95 -11.92 -18.86
CA SER A 298 -20.54 -10.72 -18.27
C SER A 298 -19.86 -10.25 -16.97
N VAL A 299 -18.92 -11.05 -16.42
CA VAL A 299 -18.29 -10.77 -15.12
C VAL A 299 -16.83 -10.38 -15.28
N TYR A 300 -16.46 -9.26 -14.68
CA TYR A 300 -15.12 -8.68 -14.66
C TYR A 300 -14.65 -8.49 -13.22
N ALA A 301 -13.34 -8.37 -13.00
CA ALA A 301 -12.80 -8.05 -11.67
C ALA A 301 -11.54 -7.17 -11.77
N VAL A 302 -11.39 -6.21 -10.84
CA VAL A 302 -10.26 -5.28 -10.79
C VAL A 302 -9.74 -5.07 -9.36
N GLY A 303 -8.46 -4.75 -9.24
CA GLY A 303 -7.78 -4.46 -7.97
C GLY A 303 -7.46 -5.72 -7.17
N ASP A 304 -7.31 -5.55 -5.84
CA ASP A 304 -6.78 -6.59 -4.94
C ASP A 304 -7.57 -7.90 -4.96
N VAL A 305 -8.84 -7.87 -5.36
CA VAL A 305 -9.68 -9.08 -5.50
C VAL A 305 -9.14 -10.06 -6.54
N THR A 306 -8.31 -9.57 -7.49
CA THR A 306 -7.65 -10.41 -8.52
C THR A 306 -6.32 -11.00 -8.06
N ASN A 307 -5.87 -10.67 -6.85
CA ASN A 307 -4.61 -11.15 -6.26
C ASN A 307 -3.35 -10.89 -7.11
N ARG A 308 -3.38 -9.94 -8.06
CA ARG A 308 -2.24 -9.57 -8.90
C ARG A 308 -1.32 -8.60 -8.12
N ILE A 309 -1.47 -7.30 -8.30
CA ILE A 309 -0.68 -6.26 -7.63
C ILE A 309 -1.60 -5.42 -6.76
N GLN A 310 -1.41 -5.50 -5.44
CA GLN A 310 -2.25 -4.84 -4.44
C GLN A 310 -1.81 -3.39 -4.21
N LEU A 311 -2.01 -2.54 -5.22
CA LEU A 311 -1.70 -1.11 -5.19
C LEU A 311 -2.88 -0.28 -5.71
N THR A 312 -3.21 0.80 -4.99
CA THR A 312 -4.29 1.72 -5.36
C THR A 312 -4.19 2.25 -6.81
N PRO A 313 -2.99 2.71 -7.29
CA PRO A 313 -2.86 3.17 -8.67
C PRO A 313 -3.13 2.08 -9.71
N VAL A 314 -2.79 0.83 -9.41
CA VAL A 314 -3.06 -0.31 -10.29
C VAL A 314 -4.57 -0.55 -10.39
N ALA A 315 -5.29 -0.63 -9.26
CA ALA A 315 -6.73 -0.80 -9.24
C ALA A 315 -7.47 0.34 -9.99
N ILE A 316 -7.01 1.59 -9.83
CA ILE A 316 -7.53 2.75 -10.56
C ILE A 316 -7.32 2.58 -12.07
N ARG A 317 -6.12 2.17 -12.49
CA ARG A 317 -5.78 1.99 -13.91
C ARG A 317 -6.58 0.84 -14.52
N GLU A 318 -6.71 -0.27 -13.82
CA GLU A 318 -7.52 -1.43 -14.23
C GLU A 318 -9.01 -1.06 -14.37
N GLY A 319 -9.59 -0.33 -13.40
CA GLY A 319 -10.97 0.12 -13.45
C GLY A 319 -11.23 1.08 -14.62
N HIS A 320 -10.26 1.94 -14.96
CA HIS A 320 -10.36 2.83 -16.13
C HIS A 320 -10.30 2.03 -17.44
N ALA A 321 -9.29 1.17 -17.59
CA ALA A 321 -9.09 0.33 -18.77
C ALA A 321 -10.30 -0.61 -19.03
N PHE A 322 -10.89 -1.18 -17.97
CA PHE A 322 -12.13 -1.94 -18.05
C PHE A 322 -13.26 -1.10 -18.67
N ALA A 323 -13.49 0.10 -18.17
CA ALA A 323 -14.57 0.96 -18.65
C ALA A 323 -14.36 1.40 -20.11
N ASP A 324 -13.14 1.76 -20.51
CA ASP A 324 -12.79 2.08 -21.88
C ASP A 324 -13.00 0.89 -22.83
N THR A 325 -12.61 -0.32 -22.36
CA THR A 325 -12.77 -1.55 -23.14
C THR A 325 -14.23 -1.91 -23.38
N VAL A 326 -15.06 -1.88 -22.32
CA VAL A 326 -16.42 -2.42 -22.36
C VAL A 326 -17.44 -1.39 -22.89
N PHE A 327 -17.24 -0.11 -22.59
CA PHE A 327 -18.19 0.95 -22.90
C PHE A 327 -17.64 2.03 -23.85
N GLY A 328 -16.31 2.18 -23.90
CA GLY A 328 -15.65 3.19 -24.73
C GLY A 328 -15.27 2.74 -26.13
N ASN A 329 -15.54 1.48 -26.52
CA ASN A 329 -15.05 0.88 -27.79
C ASN A 329 -13.54 1.02 -28.01
N HIS A 330 -12.77 1.07 -26.91
CA HIS A 330 -11.32 1.22 -26.93
C HIS A 330 -10.65 0.12 -26.11
N PRO A 331 -10.42 -1.07 -26.67
CA PRO A 331 -9.79 -2.18 -25.95
C PRO A 331 -8.45 -1.77 -25.33
N THR A 332 -8.40 -1.71 -24.02
CA THR A 332 -7.25 -1.23 -23.26
C THR A 332 -6.81 -2.28 -22.28
N SER A 333 -5.58 -2.79 -22.41
CA SER A 333 -4.92 -3.61 -21.40
C SER A 333 -4.01 -2.75 -20.54
N VAL A 334 -3.86 -3.13 -19.27
CA VAL A 334 -2.96 -2.43 -18.36
C VAL A 334 -1.58 -3.07 -18.42
N ASP A 335 -0.63 -2.34 -18.98
CA ASP A 335 0.77 -2.69 -18.89
C ASP A 335 1.28 -2.36 -17.47
N LEU A 336 1.61 -3.40 -16.72
CA LEU A 336 2.15 -3.36 -15.37
C LEU A 336 3.69 -3.28 -15.35
N GLY A 337 4.34 -2.67 -16.38
CA GLY A 337 5.80 -2.46 -16.44
C GLY A 337 6.41 -1.96 -15.12
N PRO A 338 7.58 -1.36 -15.07
CA PRO A 338 8.19 -0.97 -13.80
C PRO A 338 7.26 -0.04 -13.01
N ILE A 339 6.78 -0.51 -11.84
CA ILE A 339 5.86 0.22 -10.98
C ILE A 339 6.64 0.93 -9.88
N PRO A 340 6.63 2.28 -9.83
CA PRO A 340 7.20 3.00 -8.70
C PRO A 340 6.45 2.64 -7.42
N THR A 341 7.18 2.28 -6.39
CA THR A 341 6.64 1.88 -5.09
C THR A 341 7.37 2.62 -3.98
N ALA A 342 6.64 3.11 -3.00
CA ALA A 342 7.21 3.73 -1.80
C ALA A 342 6.75 3.00 -0.54
N VAL A 343 7.64 2.92 0.46
CA VAL A 343 7.33 2.56 1.84
C VAL A 343 7.56 3.79 2.69
N PHE A 344 6.50 4.25 3.35
CA PHE A 344 6.53 5.48 4.16
C PHE A 344 7.03 5.18 5.58
N SER A 345 8.19 4.54 5.62
CA SER A 345 9.00 4.30 6.84
C SER A 345 9.82 5.56 7.22
N THR A 346 10.62 5.44 8.26
CA THR A 346 11.63 6.43 8.64
C THR A 346 12.97 5.72 8.78
N PRO A 347 13.93 5.96 7.84
CA PRO A 347 13.82 6.77 6.63
C PRO A 347 12.84 6.21 5.60
N GLU A 348 12.32 7.08 4.72
CA GLU A 348 11.41 6.71 3.63
C GLU A 348 12.15 5.90 2.55
N LEU A 349 11.44 4.98 1.89
CA LEU A 349 12.01 4.10 0.87
C LEU A 349 11.23 4.24 -0.44
N GLY A 350 11.96 4.33 -1.55
CA GLY A 350 11.42 4.31 -2.91
C GLY A 350 12.12 3.26 -3.77
N THR A 351 11.37 2.55 -4.60
CA THR A 351 11.92 1.55 -5.52
C THR A 351 11.14 1.51 -6.82
N CYS A 352 11.81 1.29 -7.94
CA CYS A 352 11.20 1.11 -9.25
C CYS A 352 12.05 0.14 -10.07
N GLY A 353 11.44 -0.83 -10.72
CA GLY A 353 12.11 -1.85 -11.51
C GLY A 353 12.60 -3.05 -10.71
N LEU A 354 13.62 -3.73 -11.23
CA LEU A 354 14.15 -4.99 -10.69
C LEU A 354 15.03 -4.74 -9.46
N THR A 355 14.98 -5.66 -8.50
CA THR A 355 16.02 -5.77 -7.46
C THR A 355 17.33 -6.28 -8.09
N GLU A 356 18.46 -6.07 -7.41
CA GLU A 356 19.74 -6.60 -7.89
C GLU A 356 19.71 -8.12 -8.06
N GLU A 357 19.08 -8.83 -7.11
CA GLU A 357 18.95 -10.29 -7.16
C GLU A 357 18.14 -10.75 -8.38
N GLU A 358 17.09 -10.01 -8.75
CA GLU A 358 16.28 -10.29 -9.94
C GLU A 358 17.01 -9.92 -11.23
N ALA A 359 17.64 -8.76 -11.27
CA ALA A 359 18.36 -8.27 -12.44
C ALA A 359 19.52 -9.19 -12.84
N ARG A 360 20.33 -9.66 -11.88
CA ARG A 360 21.47 -10.57 -12.13
C ARG A 360 21.07 -11.95 -12.65
N LYS A 361 19.79 -12.35 -12.56
CA LYS A 361 19.31 -13.63 -13.14
C LYS A 361 19.20 -13.59 -14.66
N ALA A 362 18.99 -12.42 -15.24
CA ALA A 362 18.68 -12.27 -16.66
C ALA A 362 19.56 -11.25 -17.39
N HIS A 363 20.39 -10.47 -16.66
CA HIS A 363 21.17 -9.36 -17.20
C HIS A 363 22.61 -9.36 -16.69
N GLU A 364 23.52 -8.80 -17.48
CA GLU A 364 24.86 -8.41 -17.03
C GLU A 364 24.77 -7.04 -16.38
N VAL A 365 24.74 -7.01 -15.03
CA VAL A 365 24.42 -5.81 -14.26
C VAL A 365 25.67 -5.00 -13.93
N VAL A 366 25.64 -3.71 -14.27
CA VAL A 366 26.53 -2.69 -13.73
C VAL A 366 25.80 -1.96 -12.61
N LEU A 367 26.45 -1.88 -11.44
CA LEU A 367 25.87 -1.29 -10.24
C LEU A 367 26.47 0.09 -9.96
N TYR A 368 25.61 1.07 -9.71
CA TYR A 368 25.97 2.37 -9.16
C TYR A 368 25.32 2.54 -7.81
N ARG A 369 26.08 2.96 -6.80
CA ARG A 369 25.54 3.14 -5.44
C ARG A 369 26.31 4.27 -4.75
N THR A 370 25.56 5.12 -4.06
CA THR A 370 26.11 6.16 -3.17
C THR A 370 25.41 6.13 -1.82
N SER A 371 26.11 6.60 -0.80
CA SER A 371 25.51 6.84 0.52
C SER A 371 26.16 8.06 1.14
N PHE A 372 25.33 9.00 1.60
CA PHE A 372 25.77 10.28 2.15
C PHE A 372 24.86 10.73 3.31
N ARG A 373 25.36 11.68 4.09
CA ARG A 373 24.57 12.33 5.14
C ARG A 373 23.76 13.47 4.51
N PRO A 374 22.42 13.52 4.66
CA PRO A 374 21.63 14.64 4.16
C PRO A 374 21.96 15.93 4.89
N MET A 375 21.84 17.08 4.21
CA MET A 375 22.21 18.39 4.77
C MET A 375 21.51 18.67 6.11
N LYS A 376 20.24 18.32 6.25
CA LYS A 376 19.47 18.48 7.49
C LYS A 376 20.17 17.78 8.67
N ALA A 377 20.65 16.55 8.46
CA ALA A 377 21.33 15.78 9.48
C ALA A 377 22.74 16.30 9.83
N THR A 378 23.35 17.13 8.98
CA THR A 378 24.67 17.70 9.28
C THR A 378 24.64 18.71 10.42
N LEU A 379 23.58 19.51 10.52
CA LEU A 379 23.41 20.51 11.58
C LEU A 379 22.71 19.94 12.81
N SER A 380 21.72 19.03 12.62
CA SER A 380 21.03 18.40 13.76
C SER A 380 21.89 17.34 14.48
N GLY A 381 22.97 16.87 13.83
CA GLY A 381 23.85 15.86 14.41
C GLY A 381 23.33 14.42 14.32
N ARG A 382 22.18 14.20 13.69
CA ARG A 382 21.63 12.84 13.53
C ARG A 382 22.50 11.98 12.61
N ALA A 383 22.48 10.69 12.86
CA ALA A 383 23.27 9.70 12.11
C ALA A 383 22.61 9.25 10.79
N ASP A 384 21.57 9.95 10.37
CA ASP A 384 20.79 9.59 9.18
C ASP A 384 21.65 9.57 7.91
N LYS A 385 21.37 8.60 7.06
CA LYS A 385 22.01 8.46 5.75
C LYS A 385 20.96 8.33 4.67
N VAL A 386 21.23 8.95 3.54
CA VAL A 386 20.56 8.65 2.27
C VAL A 386 21.39 7.60 1.53
N MET A 387 20.73 6.63 0.92
CA MET A 387 21.37 5.67 0.02
C MET A 387 20.59 5.67 -1.30
N MET A 388 21.32 5.72 -2.41
CA MET A 388 20.75 5.58 -3.75
C MET A 388 21.52 4.53 -4.54
N LYS A 389 20.79 3.75 -5.34
CA LYS A 389 21.31 2.64 -6.12
C LYS A 389 20.63 2.61 -7.48
N ILE A 390 21.43 2.45 -8.55
CA ILE A 390 20.97 2.29 -9.92
C ILE A 390 21.55 0.99 -10.46
N LEU A 391 20.71 0.16 -11.05
CA LEU A 391 21.06 -1.07 -11.75
C LEU A 391 20.96 -0.83 -13.25
N VAL A 392 21.99 -1.15 -13.98
CA VAL A 392 22.10 -0.91 -15.43
C VAL A 392 22.43 -2.21 -16.15
N ASP A 393 21.75 -2.47 -17.26
CA ASP A 393 22.08 -3.56 -18.17
C ASP A 393 23.31 -3.18 -18.99
N LYS A 394 24.41 -3.87 -18.80
CA LYS A 394 25.71 -3.51 -19.39
C LYS A 394 25.69 -3.44 -20.93
N PRO A 395 25.07 -4.41 -21.66
CA PRO A 395 25.05 -4.36 -23.12
C PRO A 395 24.22 -3.22 -23.70
N THR A 396 23.11 -2.85 -23.05
CA THR A 396 22.14 -1.89 -23.60
C THR A 396 22.17 -0.52 -22.93
N ASP A 397 22.90 -0.38 -21.84
CA ASP A 397 22.94 0.79 -20.96
C ASP A 397 21.59 1.13 -20.31
N LYS A 398 20.57 0.27 -20.46
CA LYS A 398 19.22 0.49 -19.94
C LYS A 398 19.19 0.41 -18.43
N VAL A 399 18.47 1.35 -17.79
CA VAL A 399 18.23 1.33 -16.34
C VAL A 399 17.20 0.26 -16.02
N LEU A 400 17.60 -0.76 -15.26
CA LEU A 400 16.79 -1.90 -14.86
C LEU A 400 16.07 -1.69 -13.53
N GLY A 401 16.68 -0.95 -12.62
CA GLY A 401 16.14 -0.70 -11.28
C GLY A 401 16.77 0.53 -10.63
N VAL A 402 15.97 1.24 -9.84
CA VAL A 402 16.42 2.35 -9.01
C VAL A 402 15.83 2.19 -7.62
N HIS A 403 16.69 2.37 -6.61
CA HIS A 403 16.36 2.16 -5.20
C HIS A 403 16.87 3.33 -4.39
N ILE A 404 16.01 3.92 -3.56
CA ILE A 404 16.31 5.11 -2.75
C ILE A 404 15.87 4.85 -1.32
N LEU A 405 16.75 5.13 -0.36
CA LEU A 405 16.45 5.15 1.07
C LEU A 405 16.82 6.54 1.60
N GLY A 406 15.83 7.29 2.07
CA GLY A 406 16.01 8.65 2.58
C GLY A 406 14.74 9.48 2.49
N GLU A 407 14.78 10.67 3.08
CA GLU A 407 13.65 11.60 3.03
C GLU A 407 13.29 11.95 1.57
N GLY A 408 11.97 11.97 1.25
CA GLY A 408 11.47 12.28 -0.09
C GLY A 408 11.66 11.16 -1.12
N ALA A 409 12.08 9.96 -0.73
CA ALA A 409 12.27 8.83 -1.63
C ALA A 409 11.01 8.50 -2.45
N GLY A 410 9.82 8.63 -1.86
CA GLY A 410 8.55 8.41 -2.54
C GLY A 410 8.28 9.42 -3.66
N GLU A 411 8.62 10.69 -3.45
CA GLU A 411 8.44 11.73 -4.47
C GLU A 411 9.47 11.56 -5.60
N MET A 412 10.73 11.28 -5.26
CA MET A 412 11.80 11.06 -6.24
C MET A 412 11.51 9.84 -7.11
N ILE A 413 11.11 8.71 -6.53
CA ILE A 413 10.89 7.48 -7.28
C ILE A 413 9.71 7.56 -8.24
N GLN A 414 8.71 8.41 -7.96
CA GLN A 414 7.62 8.67 -8.90
C GLN A 414 8.15 9.27 -10.21
N LEU A 415 9.07 10.23 -10.14
CA LEU A 415 9.67 10.87 -11.33
C LEU A 415 10.62 9.91 -12.07
N VAL A 416 11.42 9.16 -11.33
CA VAL A 416 12.26 8.08 -11.87
C VAL A 416 11.43 7.06 -12.64
N GLY A 417 10.24 6.71 -12.13
CA GLY A 417 9.33 5.79 -12.80
C GLY A 417 8.90 6.26 -14.19
N ILE A 418 8.77 7.57 -14.42
CA ILE A 418 8.49 8.15 -15.74
C ILE A 418 9.67 7.90 -16.69
N ALA A 419 10.89 8.20 -16.25
CA ALA A 419 12.10 7.98 -17.05
C ALA A 419 12.29 6.49 -17.39
N MET A 420 12.13 5.59 -16.41
CA MET A 420 12.21 4.15 -16.64
C MET A 420 11.13 3.64 -17.59
N ARG A 421 9.91 4.18 -17.52
CA ARG A 421 8.82 3.85 -18.45
C ARG A 421 9.14 4.27 -19.89
N MET A 422 9.89 5.34 -20.07
CA MET A 422 10.40 5.82 -21.36
C MET A 422 11.60 5.01 -21.87
N GLY A 423 12.13 4.08 -21.08
CA GLY A 423 13.28 3.26 -21.42
C GLY A 423 14.62 3.95 -21.23
N ALA A 424 14.70 4.87 -20.28
CA ALA A 424 15.92 5.64 -20.00
C ALA A 424 17.15 4.78 -19.77
N THR A 425 18.28 5.23 -20.32
CA THR A 425 19.60 4.66 -20.17
C THR A 425 20.40 5.36 -19.06
N LYS A 426 21.51 4.75 -18.62
CA LYS A 426 22.43 5.43 -17.67
C LYS A 426 23.00 6.71 -18.28
N ARG A 427 23.25 6.71 -19.60
CA ARG A 427 23.71 7.91 -20.33
C ARG A 427 22.69 9.06 -20.25
N ASP A 428 21.37 8.77 -20.26
CA ASP A 428 20.35 9.80 -20.11
C ASP A 428 20.38 10.42 -18.71
N PHE A 429 20.57 9.60 -17.65
CA PHE A 429 20.80 10.09 -16.30
C PHE A 429 22.06 10.95 -16.24
N ASP A 430 23.16 10.50 -16.84
CA ASP A 430 24.44 11.19 -16.84
C ASP A 430 24.43 12.50 -17.63
N ALA A 431 23.61 12.62 -18.65
CA ALA A 431 23.47 13.81 -19.47
C ALA A 431 22.52 14.85 -18.83
N THR A 432 21.74 14.45 -17.83
CA THR A 432 20.80 15.34 -17.16
C THR A 432 21.53 16.27 -16.20
N LEU A 433 21.25 17.58 -16.30
CA LEU A 433 21.82 18.57 -15.38
C LEU A 433 21.18 18.41 -13.99
N ALA A 434 22.03 18.42 -12.98
CA ALA A 434 21.61 18.33 -11.59
C ALA A 434 20.90 19.62 -11.12
N VAL A 435 19.92 19.45 -10.23
CA VAL A 435 19.38 20.57 -9.43
C VAL A 435 20.17 20.65 -8.13
N HIS A 436 21.05 21.63 -8.01
CA HIS A 436 21.91 21.80 -6.85
C HIS A 436 21.40 22.89 -5.90
N PRO A 437 21.43 22.71 -4.56
CA PRO A 437 21.77 21.46 -3.88
C PRO A 437 20.52 20.63 -3.52
N THR A 438 20.43 19.40 -3.99
CA THR A 438 19.36 18.47 -3.66
C THR A 438 19.89 17.05 -3.43
N ALA A 439 19.16 16.22 -2.69
CA ALA A 439 19.52 14.80 -2.60
C ALA A 439 19.35 14.08 -3.96
N ALA A 440 18.38 14.49 -4.76
CA ALA A 440 18.07 13.87 -6.06
C ALA A 440 19.19 13.98 -7.09
N GLU A 441 20.09 15.00 -6.95
CA GLU A 441 21.23 15.16 -7.88
C GLU A 441 22.18 13.96 -7.90
N GLU A 442 22.21 13.17 -6.82
CA GLU A 442 23.04 11.97 -6.77
C GLU A 442 22.65 10.94 -7.83
N LEU A 443 21.38 10.88 -8.24
CA LEU A 443 20.93 10.00 -9.31
C LEU A 443 21.58 10.31 -10.66
N VAL A 444 21.99 11.56 -10.89
CA VAL A 444 22.60 12.03 -12.15
C VAL A 444 24.09 12.32 -12.02
N THR A 445 24.65 12.24 -10.81
CA THR A 445 26.08 12.47 -10.54
C THR A 445 26.88 11.20 -10.25
N MET A 446 26.25 10.06 -9.99
CA MET A 446 26.93 8.77 -9.81
C MET A 446 27.58 8.30 -11.11
N ARG A 447 28.90 8.52 -11.27
CA ARG A 447 29.68 8.19 -12.49
C ARG A 447 30.50 6.90 -12.35
N THR A 448 30.83 6.51 -11.13
CA THR A 448 31.68 5.34 -10.88
C THR A 448 30.84 4.16 -10.46
N SER A 449 30.98 3.06 -11.19
CA SER A 449 30.35 1.80 -10.83
C SER A 449 31.00 1.17 -9.60
N VAL A 450 30.24 0.42 -8.84
CA VAL A 450 30.69 -0.31 -7.65
C VAL A 450 30.48 -1.82 -7.86
N GLY A 451 31.52 -2.63 -7.70
CA GLY A 451 31.51 -4.09 -7.77
C GLY A 451 31.78 -4.65 -9.15
#